data_3a746715504bb0959a775387bcaec55a
#
_entry.id   3a746715504bb0959a775387bcaec55a
#
_cell.length_a   1.000
_cell.length_b   1.000
_cell.length_c   1.000
_cell.angle_alpha   90.00
_cell.angle_beta   90.00
_cell.angle_gamma   90.00
#
_symmetry.space_group_name_H-M   'P 1'
#
loop_
_entity.id
_entity.type
_entity.pdbx_description
1 polymer ?
#
loop_
_entity_poly.entity_id
_entity_poly.type
_entity_poly.pdbx_seq_one_letter_code
_entity_poly.pdbx_strand_id
1 'polypeptide(L)'
;MLKIALVYPELLGTYGDGGNAVVLTERARRRGIDVDAVSVGIGEDIPEATIYLLGGGEDGPQRLGADLLRESSFAARVRDGAFVFAVCAGLQLLGTSFAVEGDDEYEGLGLVPAVTHRGLVRSVGELLVQRDRDLLVGFENHGGRTQLGAGLEPFGLVERGRGNDGVVDGFRTARTWATYAHGPVLAMNPWLADEILAAVVGEELEPLATIADDLYAERRSAILHSAGSSRKP
;
A
#
# COMPACT_ATOMS: atom_id res chain seq x y z
N MET A 1 16.17 -2.19 16.87
CA MET A 1 15.86 -0.95 16.10
C MET A 1 15.14 -1.32 14.82
N LEU A 2 13.94 -0.80 14.62
CA LEU A 2 13.14 -0.98 13.41
C LEU A 2 13.60 0.06 12.37
N LYS A 3 13.90 -0.37 11.14
CA LYS A 3 14.29 0.55 10.07
C LYS A 3 13.24 0.57 8.98
N ILE A 4 12.74 1.76 8.65
CA ILE A 4 11.75 2.02 7.61
C ILE A 4 12.44 2.73 6.45
N ALA A 5 12.35 2.19 5.23
CA ALA A 5 12.87 2.80 4.03
C ALA A 5 11.72 3.22 3.10
N LEU A 6 11.57 4.52 2.86
CA LEU A 6 10.71 5.08 1.83
C LEU A 6 11.49 5.13 0.52
N VAL A 7 11.08 4.33 -0.46
CA VAL A 7 11.86 4.08 -1.67
C VAL A 7 11.38 4.99 -2.80
N TYR A 8 12.31 5.75 -3.36
CA TYR A 8 12.13 6.65 -4.51
C TYR A 8 10.90 7.57 -4.39
N PRO A 9 10.77 8.35 -3.30
CA PRO A 9 9.61 9.24 -3.12
C PRO A 9 9.46 10.28 -4.25
N GLU A 10 10.53 10.59 -4.99
CA GLU A 10 10.49 11.47 -6.17
C GLU A 10 9.73 10.84 -7.34
N LEU A 11 9.70 9.51 -7.43
CA LEU A 11 9.00 8.75 -8.48
C LEU A 11 7.65 8.20 -8.00
N LEU A 12 7.62 7.75 -6.74
CA LEU A 12 6.53 6.98 -6.12
C LEU A 12 5.89 7.74 -4.95
N GLY A 13 5.77 9.06 -5.04
CA GLY A 13 5.24 9.92 -3.98
C GLY A 13 4.15 10.89 -4.43
N THR A 14 3.65 10.76 -5.65
CA THR A 14 2.74 11.73 -6.30
C THR A 14 1.51 12.07 -5.45
N TYR A 15 0.97 11.10 -4.71
CA TYR A 15 -0.28 11.25 -3.95
C TYR A 15 -0.05 11.38 -2.43
N GLY A 16 1.18 11.74 -2.01
CA GLY A 16 1.51 11.97 -0.61
C GLY A 16 1.73 10.68 0.20
N ASP A 17 1.91 9.54 -0.46
CA ASP A 17 2.08 8.23 0.19
C ASP A 17 3.33 8.14 1.09
N GLY A 18 4.29 9.06 0.92
CA GLY A 18 5.41 9.23 1.86
C GLY A 18 4.97 9.50 3.30
N GLY A 19 3.76 10.03 3.52
CA GLY A 19 3.16 10.18 4.84
C GLY A 19 2.97 8.85 5.58
N ASN A 20 2.92 7.72 4.88
CA ASN A 20 2.86 6.39 5.51
C ASN A 20 4.10 6.12 6.38
N ALA A 21 5.29 6.58 5.96
CA ALA A 21 6.51 6.46 6.75
C ALA A 21 6.42 7.27 8.05
N VAL A 22 5.87 8.48 7.98
CA VAL A 22 5.66 9.35 9.15
C VAL A 22 4.72 8.68 10.16
N VAL A 23 3.61 8.11 9.69
CA VAL A 23 2.62 7.44 10.56
C VAL A 23 3.23 6.23 11.26
N LEU A 24 3.91 5.35 10.53
CA LEU A 24 4.57 4.16 11.12
C LEU A 24 5.62 4.57 12.15
N THR A 25 6.46 5.56 11.81
CA THR A 25 7.50 6.07 12.70
C THR A 25 6.91 6.64 13.98
N GLU A 26 5.89 7.48 13.88
CA GLU A 26 5.27 8.11 15.04
C GLU A 26 4.56 7.09 15.93
N ARG A 27 3.82 6.13 15.34
CA ARG A 27 3.12 5.10 16.09
C ARG A 27 4.08 4.11 16.77
N ALA A 28 5.23 3.82 16.15
CA ALA A 28 6.30 3.04 16.76
C ALA A 28 6.92 3.78 17.97
N ARG A 29 7.29 5.04 17.79
CA ARG A 29 7.89 5.87 18.86
C ARG A 29 6.97 6.02 20.08
N ARG A 30 5.67 6.21 19.87
CA ARG A 30 4.68 6.30 20.96
C ARG A 30 4.56 5.02 21.78
N ARG A 31 4.99 3.88 21.22
CA ARG A 31 5.06 2.59 21.91
C ARG A 31 6.45 2.28 22.47
N GLY A 32 7.39 3.24 22.42
CA GLY A 32 8.75 3.03 22.86
C GLY A 32 9.57 2.11 21.95
N ILE A 33 9.08 1.82 20.75
CA ILE A 33 9.83 1.03 19.75
C ILE A 33 10.91 1.93 19.14
N ASP A 34 12.16 1.49 19.22
CA ASP A 34 13.29 2.19 18.61
C ASP A 34 13.19 2.08 17.09
N VAL A 35 13.05 3.20 16.39
CA VAL A 35 12.76 3.28 14.95
C VAL A 35 13.53 4.38 14.27
N ASP A 36 14.11 4.06 13.13
CA ASP A 36 14.74 4.97 12.19
C ASP A 36 14.02 4.92 10.84
N ALA A 37 13.77 6.07 10.22
CA ALA A 37 13.12 6.19 8.93
C ALA A 37 14.01 6.97 7.97
N VAL A 38 14.30 6.38 6.82
CA VAL A 38 15.13 6.96 5.78
C VAL A 38 14.37 7.05 4.46
N SER A 39 14.60 8.12 3.70
CA SER A 39 14.22 8.20 2.30
C SER A 39 15.40 7.73 1.45
N VAL A 40 15.10 6.92 0.43
CA VAL A 40 16.08 6.43 -0.54
C VAL A 40 15.80 7.13 -1.86
N GLY A 41 16.67 8.04 -2.26
CA GLY A 41 16.57 8.80 -3.51
C GLY A 41 17.07 8.04 -4.72
N ILE A 42 16.80 8.58 -5.92
CA ILE A 42 17.32 8.06 -7.18
C ILE A 42 18.85 8.06 -7.15
N GLY A 43 19.45 6.94 -7.48
CA GLY A 43 20.93 6.77 -7.51
C GLY A 43 21.53 6.42 -6.15
N GLU A 44 20.74 6.29 -5.11
CA GLU A 44 21.18 5.78 -3.83
C GLU A 44 21.00 4.27 -3.71
N ASP A 45 21.89 3.61 -2.98
CA ASP A 45 21.78 2.19 -2.69
C ASP A 45 20.59 1.91 -1.78
N ILE A 46 19.84 0.85 -2.08
CA ILE A 46 18.75 0.38 -1.21
C ILE A 46 19.34 -0.17 0.10
N PRO A 47 19.17 0.50 1.24
CA PRO A 47 19.72 0.06 2.52
C PRO A 47 19.01 -1.20 3.00
N GLU A 48 19.63 -1.91 3.93
CA GLU A 48 18.94 -2.92 4.71
C GLU A 48 17.87 -2.23 5.59
N ALA A 49 16.62 -2.69 5.47
CA ALA A 49 15.50 -2.16 6.23
C ALA A 49 14.53 -3.27 6.63
N THR A 50 13.79 -3.03 7.71
CA THR A 50 12.77 -3.95 8.22
C THR A 50 11.46 -3.80 7.43
N ILE A 51 11.15 -2.56 7.02
CA ILE A 51 9.97 -2.19 6.23
C ILE A 51 10.41 -1.35 5.04
N TYR A 52 9.97 -1.73 3.84
CA TYR A 52 10.06 -0.90 2.64
C TYR A 52 8.67 -0.36 2.29
N LEU A 53 8.61 0.93 1.97
CA LEU A 53 7.41 1.62 1.52
C LEU A 53 7.57 2.04 0.06
N LEU A 54 6.63 1.59 -0.78
CA LEU A 54 6.50 1.99 -2.17
C LEU A 54 5.18 2.74 -2.34
N GLY A 55 5.21 3.98 -2.76
CA GLY A 55 4.01 4.77 -3.00
C GLY A 55 3.50 4.69 -4.43
N GLY A 56 2.51 5.53 -4.73
CA GLY A 56 1.94 5.70 -6.07
C GLY A 56 2.74 6.66 -6.95
N GLY A 57 2.68 6.43 -8.25
CA GLY A 57 3.36 7.25 -9.26
C GLY A 57 2.63 7.23 -10.59
N GLU A 58 3.01 8.13 -11.47
CA GLU A 58 2.54 8.17 -12.86
C GLU A 58 3.37 7.22 -13.74
N ASP A 59 2.86 6.88 -14.94
CA ASP A 59 3.41 5.84 -15.82
C ASP A 59 4.92 5.98 -16.10
N GLY A 60 5.40 7.18 -16.42
CA GLY A 60 6.83 7.41 -16.70
C GLY A 60 7.73 7.20 -15.48
N PRO A 61 7.49 7.88 -14.34
CA PRO A 61 8.16 7.61 -13.07
C PRO A 61 8.06 6.15 -12.61
N GLN A 62 6.92 5.49 -12.82
CA GLN A 62 6.73 4.08 -12.48
C GLN A 62 7.69 3.17 -13.29
N ARG A 63 7.83 3.39 -14.61
CA ARG A 63 8.79 2.66 -15.45
C ARG A 63 10.20 2.80 -14.92
N LEU A 64 10.64 4.04 -14.69
CA LEU A 64 11.98 4.31 -14.16
C LEU A 64 12.19 3.65 -12.79
N GLY A 65 11.18 3.70 -11.92
CA GLY A 65 11.21 3.02 -10.62
C GLY A 65 11.37 1.51 -10.75
N ALA A 66 10.69 0.87 -11.72
CA ALA A 66 10.84 -0.57 -12.00
C ALA A 66 12.27 -0.91 -12.43
N ASP A 67 12.84 -0.14 -13.36
CA ASP A 67 14.19 -0.36 -13.87
C ASP A 67 15.23 -0.26 -12.75
N LEU A 68 15.17 0.83 -11.98
CA LEU A 68 16.08 1.05 -10.85
C LEU A 68 15.96 -0.04 -9.77
N LEU A 69 14.74 -0.48 -9.46
CA LEU A 69 14.51 -1.53 -8.45
C LEU A 69 15.00 -2.89 -8.94
N ARG A 70 14.88 -3.22 -10.23
CA ARG A 70 15.40 -4.48 -10.80
C ARG A 70 16.92 -4.56 -10.70
N GLU A 71 17.61 -3.45 -10.90
CA GLU A 71 19.07 -3.36 -10.82
C GLU A 71 19.60 -3.26 -9.37
N SER A 72 18.72 -3.02 -8.40
CA SER A 72 19.08 -2.81 -7.00
C SER A 72 19.06 -4.10 -6.17
N SER A 73 19.44 -3.99 -4.90
CA SER A 73 19.33 -5.06 -3.91
C SER A 73 17.90 -5.26 -3.38
N PHE A 74 16.91 -4.47 -3.78
CA PHE A 74 15.56 -4.48 -3.24
C PHE A 74 14.93 -5.87 -3.27
N ALA A 75 14.92 -6.52 -4.44
CA ALA A 75 14.31 -7.84 -4.59
C ALA A 75 14.96 -8.92 -3.70
N ALA A 76 16.27 -8.84 -3.49
CA ALA A 76 16.98 -9.73 -2.56
C ALA A 76 16.53 -9.47 -1.12
N ARG A 77 16.48 -8.21 -0.68
CA ARG A 77 16.01 -7.83 0.65
C ARG A 77 14.59 -8.32 0.96
N VAL A 78 13.67 -8.22 -0.02
CA VAL A 78 12.29 -8.72 0.11
C VAL A 78 12.27 -10.24 0.26
N ARG A 79 13.07 -10.98 -0.54
CA ARG A 79 13.18 -12.44 -0.43
C ARG A 79 13.80 -12.89 0.88
N ASP A 80 14.68 -12.07 1.45
CA ASP A 80 15.31 -12.30 2.77
C ASP A 80 14.36 -11.99 3.94
N GLY A 81 13.10 -11.60 3.67
CA GLY A 81 12.03 -11.49 4.66
C GLY A 81 11.72 -10.06 5.14
N ALA A 82 12.24 -9.03 4.48
CA ALA A 82 11.79 -7.67 4.76
C ALA A 82 10.30 -7.50 4.47
N PHE A 83 9.62 -6.67 5.26
CA PHE A 83 8.23 -6.33 5.04
C PHE A 83 8.10 -5.27 3.95
N VAL A 84 7.10 -5.40 3.07
CA VAL A 84 6.79 -4.40 2.05
C VAL A 84 5.35 -3.92 2.21
N PHE A 85 5.16 -2.61 2.27
CA PHE A 85 3.86 -1.99 2.11
C PHE A 85 3.85 -1.13 0.85
N ALA A 86 2.95 -1.44 -0.08
CA ALA A 86 2.94 -0.84 -1.40
C ALA A 86 1.57 -0.25 -1.76
N VAL A 87 1.58 0.94 -2.40
CA VAL A 87 0.37 1.66 -2.82
C VAL A 87 0.39 1.86 -4.33
N CYS A 88 -0.70 1.51 -5.01
CA CYS A 88 -0.99 1.81 -6.42
C CYS A 88 0.16 1.41 -7.36
N ALA A 89 0.96 2.35 -7.89
CA ALA A 89 2.12 2.02 -8.73
C ALA A 89 3.09 1.06 -8.03
N GLY A 90 3.36 1.28 -6.75
CA GLY A 90 4.17 0.37 -5.94
C GLY A 90 3.63 -1.05 -5.88
N LEU A 91 2.29 -1.20 -5.79
CA LEU A 91 1.62 -2.51 -5.88
C LEU A 91 1.91 -3.18 -7.23
N GLN A 92 1.77 -2.43 -8.32
CA GLN A 92 1.94 -2.94 -9.68
C GLN A 92 3.40 -3.36 -9.96
N LEU A 93 4.36 -2.59 -9.46
CA LEU A 93 5.79 -2.88 -9.58
C LEU A 93 6.18 -4.25 -9.00
N LEU A 94 5.52 -4.69 -7.92
CA LEU A 94 5.82 -5.96 -7.27
C LEU A 94 5.39 -7.18 -8.09
N GLY A 95 4.45 -7.00 -9.03
CA GLY A 95 3.93 -8.03 -9.92
C GLY A 95 4.92 -8.52 -10.95
N THR A 96 4.46 -9.42 -11.83
CA THR A 96 5.26 -9.93 -12.97
C THR A 96 5.28 -8.94 -14.12
N SER A 97 4.15 -8.27 -14.39
CA SER A 97 4.06 -7.22 -15.41
C SER A 97 2.95 -6.22 -15.09
N PHE A 98 3.06 -5.04 -15.66
CA PHE A 98 2.06 -3.98 -15.54
C PHE A 98 1.98 -3.14 -16.82
N ALA A 99 0.80 -2.60 -17.09
CA ALA A 99 0.57 -1.72 -18.24
C ALA A 99 0.91 -0.27 -17.89
N VAL A 100 1.62 0.40 -18.79
CA VAL A 100 1.92 1.84 -18.76
C VAL A 100 1.59 2.45 -20.13
N GLU A 101 1.60 3.78 -20.25
CA GLU A 101 1.36 4.44 -21.52
C GLU A 101 2.36 3.96 -22.59
N GLY A 102 1.82 3.46 -23.69
CA GLY A 102 2.59 2.95 -24.83
C GLY A 102 3.14 1.52 -24.67
N ASP A 103 2.88 0.86 -23.55
CA ASP A 103 3.32 -0.52 -23.33
C ASP A 103 2.35 -1.26 -22.39
N ASP A 104 1.72 -2.32 -22.88
CA ASP A 104 0.71 -3.08 -22.12
C ASP A 104 1.31 -4.19 -21.23
N GLU A 105 2.62 -4.49 -21.36
CA GLU A 105 3.29 -5.57 -20.64
C GLU A 105 4.70 -5.17 -20.15
N TYR A 106 4.82 -4.01 -19.49
CA TYR A 106 6.09 -3.63 -18.91
C TYR A 106 6.49 -4.58 -17.77
N GLU A 107 7.75 -5.00 -17.75
CA GLU A 107 8.25 -5.98 -16.77
C GLU A 107 8.25 -5.41 -15.35
N GLY A 108 7.61 -6.13 -14.41
CA GLY A 108 7.66 -5.86 -12.99
C GLY A 108 8.86 -6.52 -12.28
N LEU A 109 8.80 -6.56 -10.95
CA LEU A 109 9.86 -7.16 -10.13
C LEU A 109 9.70 -8.68 -9.95
N GLY A 110 8.55 -9.24 -10.34
CA GLY A 110 8.26 -10.69 -10.22
C GLY A 110 8.33 -11.21 -8.79
N LEU A 111 8.04 -10.35 -7.81
CA LEU A 111 8.06 -10.73 -6.38
C LEU A 111 6.76 -11.40 -5.95
N VAL A 112 5.66 -11.12 -6.66
CA VAL A 112 4.36 -11.76 -6.46
C VAL A 112 3.73 -12.13 -7.81
N PRO A 113 2.91 -13.19 -7.88
CA PRO A 113 2.24 -13.60 -9.11
C PRO A 113 1.01 -12.69 -9.37
N ALA A 114 1.24 -11.45 -9.74
CA ALA A 114 0.21 -10.50 -10.11
C ALA A 114 0.54 -9.86 -11.47
N VAL A 115 -0.50 -9.61 -12.28
CA VAL A 115 -0.39 -8.91 -13.57
C VAL A 115 -1.37 -7.76 -13.57
N THR A 116 -0.90 -6.58 -13.96
CA THR A 116 -1.77 -5.41 -14.06
C THR A 116 -1.97 -5.02 -15.52
N HIS A 117 -3.19 -5.15 -16.00
CA HIS A 117 -3.61 -4.74 -17.33
C HIS A 117 -4.14 -3.31 -17.33
N ARG A 118 -4.14 -2.67 -18.49
CA ARG A 118 -4.80 -1.37 -18.68
C ARG A 118 -6.32 -1.53 -18.63
N GLY A 119 -6.97 -0.77 -17.76
CA GLY A 119 -8.43 -0.66 -17.73
C GLY A 119 -8.96 0.28 -18.81
N LEU A 120 -10.21 0.06 -19.22
CA LEU A 120 -10.89 0.92 -20.21
C LEU A 120 -11.13 2.34 -19.68
N VAL A 121 -11.29 2.50 -18.38
CA VAL A 121 -11.58 3.78 -17.72
C VAL A 121 -10.70 3.92 -16.48
N ARG A 122 -10.14 5.10 -16.27
CA ARG A 122 -9.41 5.44 -15.05
C ARG A 122 -10.37 5.46 -13.86
N SER A 123 -10.01 4.83 -12.78
CA SER A 123 -10.75 4.85 -11.51
C SER A 123 -10.27 6.02 -10.68
N VAL A 124 -11.17 6.96 -10.36
CA VAL A 124 -10.89 8.15 -9.54
C VAL A 124 -12.04 8.33 -8.57
N GLY A 125 -11.77 8.29 -7.29
CA GLY A 125 -12.81 8.48 -6.27
C GLY A 125 -12.50 7.85 -4.94
N GLU A 126 -13.51 7.75 -4.09
CA GLU A 126 -13.42 7.08 -2.80
C GLU A 126 -13.27 5.57 -2.99
N LEU A 127 -12.34 4.98 -2.27
CA LEU A 127 -12.15 3.54 -2.18
C LEU A 127 -12.41 3.09 -0.74
N LEU A 128 -13.39 2.19 -0.58
CA LEU A 128 -13.71 1.54 0.69
C LEU A 128 -13.50 0.04 0.54
N VAL A 129 -12.70 -0.54 1.41
CA VAL A 129 -12.32 -1.96 1.35
C VAL A 129 -12.59 -2.62 2.70
N GLN A 130 -13.47 -3.62 2.72
CA GLN A 130 -13.74 -4.42 3.90
C GLN A 130 -12.64 -5.48 4.07
N ARG A 131 -12.00 -5.47 5.22
CA ARG A 131 -11.03 -6.48 5.63
C ARG A 131 -11.35 -6.95 7.04
N ASP A 132 -11.79 -8.19 7.14
CA ASP A 132 -12.27 -8.76 8.41
C ASP A 132 -13.32 -7.84 9.08
N ARG A 133 -13.04 -7.32 10.26
CA ARG A 133 -13.91 -6.38 10.99
C ARG A 133 -13.66 -4.90 10.67
N ASP A 134 -12.58 -4.60 9.95
CA ASP A 134 -12.12 -3.23 9.72
C ASP A 134 -12.41 -2.78 8.28
N LEU A 135 -12.74 -1.51 8.15
CA LEU A 135 -12.99 -0.85 6.88
C LEU A 135 -11.81 0.04 6.53
N LEU A 136 -11.08 -0.31 5.49
CA LEU A 136 -10.07 0.59 4.94
C LEU A 136 -10.75 1.70 4.17
N VAL A 137 -10.37 2.92 4.48
CA VAL A 137 -10.89 4.13 3.87
C VAL A 137 -9.76 4.86 3.16
N GLY A 138 -9.94 5.18 1.89
CA GLY A 138 -8.97 5.90 1.08
C GLY A 138 -9.59 6.48 -0.17
N PHE A 139 -8.75 6.89 -1.09
CA PHE A 139 -9.18 7.23 -2.45
C PHE A 139 -8.31 6.47 -3.46
N GLU A 140 -8.86 6.22 -4.64
CA GLU A 140 -8.15 5.59 -5.74
C GLU A 140 -7.98 6.57 -6.90
N ASN A 141 -6.85 6.46 -7.60
CA ASN A 141 -6.59 7.20 -8.84
C ASN A 141 -5.66 6.40 -9.75
N HIS A 142 -6.19 5.40 -10.45
CA HIS A 142 -5.40 4.49 -11.27
C HIS A 142 -6.13 4.04 -12.53
N GLY A 143 -5.36 3.67 -13.56
CA GLY A 143 -5.85 3.07 -14.80
C GLY A 143 -5.70 1.54 -14.83
N GLY A 144 -4.98 0.94 -13.90
CA GLY A 144 -4.68 -0.48 -13.86
C GLY A 144 -5.84 -1.36 -13.41
N ARG A 145 -5.81 -2.63 -13.82
CA ARG A 145 -6.67 -3.72 -13.34
C ARG A 145 -5.77 -4.89 -13.02
N THR A 146 -5.66 -5.22 -11.74
CA THR A 146 -4.71 -6.23 -11.27
C THR A 146 -5.37 -7.57 -11.12
N GLN A 147 -4.84 -8.54 -11.84
CA GLN A 147 -5.22 -9.95 -11.72
C GLN A 147 -4.24 -10.65 -10.77
N LEU A 148 -4.77 -11.28 -9.74
CA LEU A 148 -4.00 -12.05 -8.78
C LEU A 148 -3.81 -13.47 -9.28
N GLY A 149 -2.57 -13.96 -9.24
CA GLY A 149 -2.23 -15.34 -9.57
C GLY A 149 -2.50 -16.30 -8.41
N ALA A 150 -2.27 -17.58 -8.65
CA ALA A 150 -2.53 -18.63 -7.69
C ALA A 150 -1.75 -18.45 -6.38
N GLY A 151 -2.43 -18.60 -5.27
CA GLY A 151 -1.83 -18.50 -3.93
C GLY A 151 -1.63 -17.07 -3.42
N LEU A 152 -2.01 -16.05 -4.17
CA LEU A 152 -1.99 -14.66 -3.71
C LEU A 152 -3.39 -14.26 -3.22
N GLU A 153 -3.47 -13.88 -1.95
CA GLU A 153 -4.73 -13.46 -1.33
C GLU A 153 -5.01 -11.98 -1.61
N PRO A 154 -6.27 -11.58 -1.87
CA PRO A 154 -6.62 -10.17 -1.92
C PRO A 154 -6.40 -9.51 -0.55
N PHE A 155 -6.12 -8.20 -0.58
CA PHE A 155 -6.02 -7.41 0.66
C PHE A 155 -7.38 -7.29 1.35
N GLY A 156 -8.46 -7.09 0.59
CA GLY A 156 -9.82 -7.07 1.09
C GLY A 156 -10.88 -7.01 -0.02
N LEU A 157 -12.15 -6.91 0.37
CA LEU A 157 -13.31 -6.82 -0.52
C LEU A 157 -13.70 -5.36 -0.75
N VAL A 158 -13.92 -4.98 -1.99
CA VAL A 158 -14.34 -3.62 -2.34
C VAL A 158 -15.81 -3.41 -2.00
N GLU A 159 -16.09 -2.45 -1.10
CA GLU A 159 -17.44 -1.97 -0.79
C GLU A 159 -17.83 -0.76 -1.65
N ARG A 160 -16.84 0.05 -2.01
CA ARG A 160 -16.99 1.20 -2.90
C ARG A 160 -15.69 1.46 -3.64
N GLY A 161 -15.79 1.88 -4.89
CA GLY A 161 -14.64 2.09 -5.76
C GLY A 161 -14.40 0.91 -6.65
N ARG A 162 -13.16 0.71 -7.06
CA ARG A 162 -12.76 -0.36 -7.98
C ARG A 162 -11.71 -1.29 -7.42
N GLY A 163 -10.67 -0.76 -6.78
CA GLY A 163 -9.52 -1.58 -6.42
C GLY A 163 -8.94 -2.34 -7.61
N ASN A 164 -8.68 -3.63 -7.47
CA ASN A 164 -8.12 -4.45 -8.55
C ASN A 164 -9.07 -4.58 -9.75
N ASP A 165 -10.34 -4.89 -9.51
CA ASP A 165 -11.29 -5.30 -10.54
C ASP A 165 -12.76 -4.92 -10.27
N GLY A 166 -13.05 -4.31 -9.12
CA GLY A 166 -14.39 -3.95 -8.64
C GLY A 166 -14.96 -4.94 -7.62
N VAL A 167 -14.22 -6.01 -7.31
CA VAL A 167 -14.61 -7.03 -6.31
C VAL A 167 -13.62 -7.06 -5.16
N VAL A 168 -12.32 -7.04 -5.48
CA VAL A 168 -11.24 -7.09 -4.49
C VAL A 168 -10.28 -5.92 -4.67
N ASP A 169 -9.57 -5.57 -3.61
CA ASP A 169 -8.50 -4.61 -3.62
C ASP A 169 -7.18 -5.24 -3.20
N GLY A 170 -6.11 -4.78 -3.83
CA GLY A 170 -4.75 -5.10 -3.46
C GLY A 170 -4.44 -6.59 -3.37
N PHE A 171 -3.43 -6.90 -2.62
CA PHE A 171 -3.07 -8.27 -2.24
C PHE A 171 -2.27 -8.30 -0.95
N ARG A 172 -2.18 -9.49 -0.36
CA ARG A 172 -1.32 -9.73 0.80
C ARG A 172 -0.63 -11.09 0.74
N THR A 173 0.57 -11.11 1.30
CA THR A 173 1.31 -12.32 1.71
C THR A 173 1.68 -12.17 3.18
N ALA A 174 2.47 -13.09 3.73
CA ALA A 174 2.97 -12.95 5.11
C ALA A 174 3.81 -11.68 5.35
N ARG A 175 4.47 -11.14 4.31
CA ARG A 175 5.43 -10.02 4.42
C ARG A 175 5.23 -8.91 3.38
N THR A 176 4.24 -9.02 2.50
CA THR A 176 3.98 -8.00 1.48
C THR A 176 2.51 -7.69 1.45
N TRP A 177 2.14 -6.46 1.76
CA TRP A 177 0.77 -5.95 1.70
C TRP A 177 0.70 -4.79 0.73
N ALA A 178 -0.32 -4.78 -0.09
CA ALA A 178 -0.48 -3.77 -1.11
C ALA A 178 -1.96 -3.42 -1.33
N THR A 179 -2.25 -2.16 -1.68
CA THR A 179 -3.60 -1.63 -1.90
C THR A 179 -3.57 -0.56 -2.99
N TYR A 180 -4.70 -0.30 -3.63
CA TYR A 180 -4.89 0.87 -4.47
C TYR A 180 -5.29 2.13 -3.70
N ALA A 181 -5.56 2.01 -2.40
CA ALA A 181 -5.96 3.13 -1.57
C ALA A 181 -4.79 4.07 -1.27
N HIS A 182 -4.95 5.34 -1.65
CA HIS A 182 -4.11 6.46 -1.26
C HIS A 182 -4.68 7.20 -0.05
N GLY A 183 -3.88 8.15 0.52
CA GLY A 183 -4.39 8.95 1.60
C GLY A 183 -3.51 10.08 2.14
N PRO A 184 -2.37 9.89 2.80
CA PRO A 184 -1.65 8.64 3.14
C PRO A 184 -2.57 7.63 3.83
N VAL A 185 -2.63 6.44 3.27
CA VAL A 185 -3.63 5.45 3.70
C VAL A 185 -3.50 5.06 5.17
N LEU A 186 -2.28 5.02 5.71
CA LEU A 186 -2.05 4.69 7.12
C LEU A 186 -2.48 5.80 8.08
N ALA A 187 -2.50 7.06 7.63
CA ALA A 187 -3.02 8.18 8.42
C ALA A 187 -4.56 8.11 8.54
N MET A 188 -5.20 7.64 7.48
CA MET A 188 -6.66 7.46 7.44
C MET A 188 -7.11 6.16 8.12
N ASN A 189 -6.21 5.19 8.29
CA ASN A 189 -6.48 3.86 8.82
C ASN A 189 -5.40 3.47 9.84
N PRO A 190 -5.38 4.08 11.03
CA PRO A 190 -4.33 3.85 12.02
C PRO A 190 -4.23 2.39 12.48
N TRP A 191 -5.35 1.65 12.46
CA TRP A 191 -5.38 0.21 12.74
C TRP A 191 -4.46 -0.58 11.80
N LEU A 192 -4.39 -0.20 10.50
CA LEU A 192 -3.53 -0.86 9.52
C LEU A 192 -2.04 -0.59 9.81
N ALA A 193 -1.70 0.63 10.24
CA ALA A 193 -0.34 0.93 10.66
C ALA A 193 0.08 0.08 11.87
N ASP A 194 -0.83 -0.13 12.83
CA ASP A 194 -0.59 -0.98 13.99
C ASP A 194 -0.42 -2.45 13.62
N GLU A 195 -1.24 -2.96 12.69
CA GLU A 195 -1.08 -4.32 12.18
C GLU A 195 0.26 -4.53 11.45
N ILE A 196 0.69 -3.56 10.63
CA ILE A 196 2.01 -3.61 9.99
C ILE A 196 3.12 -3.67 11.05
N LEU A 197 3.06 -2.80 12.04
CA LEU A 197 4.04 -2.78 13.12
C LEU A 197 4.04 -4.11 13.89
N ALA A 198 2.86 -4.64 14.26
CA ALA A 198 2.72 -5.92 14.95
C ALA A 198 3.31 -7.08 14.12
N ALA A 199 3.02 -7.13 12.81
CA ALA A 199 3.53 -8.16 11.91
C ALA A 199 5.06 -8.13 11.78
N VAL A 200 5.67 -6.96 11.93
CA VAL A 200 7.12 -6.78 11.84
C VAL A 200 7.82 -7.05 13.17
N VAL A 201 7.24 -6.58 14.27
CA VAL A 201 7.78 -6.79 15.65
C VAL A 201 7.58 -8.24 16.07
N GLY A 202 6.52 -8.91 15.57
CA GLY A 202 6.22 -10.30 15.86
C GLY A 202 5.44 -10.51 17.16
N GLU A 203 4.85 -9.45 17.70
CA GLU A 203 4.02 -9.48 18.91
C GLU A 203 2.81 -8.55 18.78
N GLU A 204 1.78 -8.81 19.58
CA GLU A 204 0.61 -7.96 19.68
C GLU A 204 0.99 -6.63 20.34
N LEU A 205 0.54 -5.53 19.76
CA LEU A 205 0.86 -4.18 20.25
C LEU A 205 -0.26 -3.65 21.15
N GLU A 206 0.14 -2.98 22.22
CA GLU A 206 -0.82 -2.26 23.07
C GLU A 206 -1.62 -1.24 22.25
N PRO A 207 -2.94 -1.14 22.50
CA PRO A 207 -3.78 -0.14 21.86
C PRO A 207 -3.24 1.27 22.04
N LEU A 208 -3.28 2.06 20.98
CA LEU A 208 -2.87 3.46 20.99
C LEU A 208 -4.07 4.34 20.64
N ALA A 209 -4.46 5.20 21.58
CA ALA A 209 -5.52 6.18 21.35
C ALA A 209 -4.92 7.52 20.91
N THR A 210 -5.22 7.94 19.68
CA THR A 210 -4.79 9.23 19.13
C THR A 210 -5.95 9.91 18.40
N ILE A 211 -5.78 11.18 18.07
CA ILE A 211 -6.77 11.91 17.24
C ILE A 211 -7.05 11.18 15.91
N ALA A 212 -6.05 10.50 15.33
CA ALA A 212 -6.25 9.75 14.10
C ALA A 212 -7.18 8.53 14.31
N ASP A 213 -7.09 7.87 15.46
CA ASP A 213 -7.98 6.75 15.82
C ASP A 213 -9.41 7.25 16.03
N ASP A 214 -9.59 8.40 16.68
CA ASP A 214 -10.91 9.03 16.88
C ASP A 214 -11.54 9.44 15.53
N LEU A 215 -10.77 10.10 14.66
CA LEU A 215 -11.22 10.50 13.32
C LEU A 215 -11.58 9.30 12.45
N TYR A 216 -10.81 8.22 12.52
CA TYR A 216 -11.16 6.97 11.82
C TYR A 216 -12.48 6.39 12.33
N ALA A 217 -12.67 6.32 13.65
CA ALA A 217 -13.88 5.80 14.25
C ALA A 217 -15.13 6.62 13.86
N GLU A 218 -15.01 7.95 13.87
CA GLU A 218 -16.07 8.87 13.44
C GLU A 218 -16.41 8.67 11.96
N ARG A 219 -15.41 8.65 11.08
CA ARG A 219 -15.58 8.45 9.64
C ARG A 219 -16.21 7.10 9.32
N ARG A 220 -15.69 6.02 9.93
CA ARG A 220 -16.25 4.68 9.79
C ARG A 220 -17.72 4.64 10.21
N SER A 221 -18.07 5.24 11.33
CA SER A 221 -19.46 5.35 11.82
C SER A 221 -20.35 6.08 10.81
N ALA A 222 -19.90 7.22 10.29
CA ALA A 222 -20.64 8.00 9.29
C ALA A 222 -20.91 7.20 8.01
N ILE A 223 -19.92 6.46 7.50
CA ILE A 223 -20.05 5.61 6.31
C ILE A 223 -21.09 4.50 6.55
N LEU A 224 -21.01 3.79 7.67
CA LEU A 224 -21.95 2.70 7.99
C LEU A 224 -23.38 3.19 8.14
N HIS A 225 -23.60 4.37 8.74
CA HIS A 225 -24.93 4.96 8.85
C HIS A 225 -25.51 5.38 7.49
N SER A 226 -24.70 5.94 6.60
CA SER A 226 -25.13 6.33 5.25
C SER A 226 -25.51 5.11 4.38
N ALA A 227 -24.80 4.00 4.51
CA ALA A 227 -25.10 2.76 3.80
C ALA A 227 -26.42 2.11 4.29
N GLY A 228 -26.76 2.25 5.58
CA GLY A 228 -28.03 1.76 6.15
C GLY A 228 -29.26 2.55 5.69
N SER A 229 -29.11 3.84 5.40
CA SER A 229 -30.23 4.68 4.95
C SER A 229 -30.60 4.50 3.48
N SER A 230 -29.68 4.02 2.65
CA SER A 230 -29.89 3.77 1.22
C SER A 230 -30.52 2.39 0.91
N ARG A 231 -30.71 1.53 1.92
CA ARG A 231 -31.33 0.19 1.81
C ARG A 231 -32.79 0.15 2.29
N LYS A 232 -33.52 1.28 2.34
CA LYS A 232 -34.96 1.22 2.53
C LYS A 232 -35.67 1.05 1.18
N PRO A 233 -36.59 0.06 1.06
CA PRO A 233 -37.31 -0.28 -0.18
C PRO A 233 -38.18 0.83 -0.71
#